data_764254398d32d3804b649a4e12b7ca63
#
_entry.id   764254398d32d3804b649a4e12b7ca63
#
_cell.length_a   1.000
_cell.length_b   1.000
_cell.length_c   1.000
_cell.angle_alpha   90.00
_cell.angle_beta   90.00
_cell.angle_gamma   90.00
#
_symmetry.space_group_name_H-M   'P 1'
#
loop_
_entity.id
_entity.type
_entity.pdbx_description
1 polymer ?
#
loop_
_entity_poly.entity_id
_entity_poly.type
_entity_poly.pdbx_seq_one_letter_code
_entity_poly.pdbx_strand_id
1 'polypeptide(L)'
;MGSMVSAAEQCGIHPYTEGVLTIARHKRNPISSWNPRRVQSYYAQSQSDSRLVNGRKLWKELDGMNNLNIEVFNWFWSNKLFFPLEWCERKNGKPVFVFFWGTILLTGDGKPCVVCMWRENNELRRGYRLLDSMFDANSPAAQYTF
;
A
#
# COMPACT_ATOMS: atom_id res chain seq x y z
N MET A 1 13.45 0.71 -29.55
CA MET A 1 13.93 0.58 -28.17
C MET A 1 12.79 0.15 -27.27
N GLY A 2 12.92 -1.02 -26.68
CA GLY A 2 11.88 -1.54 -25.80
C GLY A 2 11.79 -0.70 -24.51
N SER A 3 10.58 -0.44 -24.05
CA SER A 3 10.37 0.18 -22.74
C SER A 3 10.84 -0.78 -21.66
N MET A 4 11.64 -0.29 -20.73
CA MET A 4 11.99 -1.06 -19.56
C MET A 4 10.77 -1.13 -18.65
N VAL A 5 10.37 -2.36 -18.30
CA VAL A 5 9.28 -2.55 -17.33
C VAL A 5 9.79 -2.11 -15.97
N SER A 6 9.08 -1.21 -15.31
CA SER A 6 9.45 -0.73 -13.98
C SER A 6 9.35 -1.84 -12.95
N ALA A 7 10.07 -1.69 -11.82
CA ALA A 7 9.96 -2.64 -10.71
C ALA A 7 8.51 -2.78 -10.24
N ALA A 8 7.75 -1.69 -10.25
CA ALA A 8 6.35 -1.70 -9.87
C ALA A 8 5.50 -2.56 -10.81
N GLU A 9 5.69 -2.41 -12.12
CA GLU A 9 4.95 -3.22 -13.10
C GLU A 9 5.27 -4.70 -12.96
N GLN A 10 6.53 -5.04 -12.71
CA GLN A 10 6.96 -6.43 -12.47
C GLN A 10 6.30 -7.02 -11.22
N CYS A 11 5.97 -6.18 -10.24
CA CYS A 11 5.33 -6.60 -9.01
C CYS A 11 3.79 -6.50 -9.06
N GLY A 12 3.21 -6.28 -10.23
CA GLY A 12 1.76 -6.19 -10.39
C GLY A 12 1.16 -4.90 -9.90
N ILE A 13 1.94 -3.83 -9.80
CA ILE A 13 1.47 -2.52 -9.39
C ILE A 13 1.04 -1.72 -10.63
N HIS A 14 -0.17 -1.17 -10.55
CA HIS A 14 -0.71 -0.30 -11.59
C HIS A 14 -0.55 1.17 -11.15
N PRO A 15 -0.30 2.11 -12.08
CA PRO A 15 -0.17 3.52 -11.71
C PRO A 15 -1.47 4.08 -11.17
N TYR A 16 -1.37 4.88 -10.11
CA TYR A 16 -2.52 5.56 -9.53
C TYR A 16 -2.94 6.73 -10.41
N THR A 17 -4.23 6.81 -10.72
CA THR A 17 -4.82 7.91 -11.49
C THR A 17 -6.01 8.45 -10.72
N GLU A 18 -5.98 9.74 -10.40
CA GLU A 18 -7.08 10.38 -9.68
C GLU A 18 -8.37 10.34 -10.48
N GLY A 19 -9.48 10.14 -9.78
CA GLY A 19 -10.81 10.13 -10.37
C GLY A 19 -11.19 8.84 -11.09
N VAL A 20 -10.27 7.87 -11.22
CA VAL A 20 -10.55 6.58 -11.86
C VAL A 20 -11.00 5.54 -10.87
N LEU A 21 -10.42 5.57 -9.66
CA LEU A 21 -10.76 4.62 -8.61
C LEU A 21 -11.90 5.15 -7.75
N THR A 22 -12.86 4.28 -7.40
CA THR A 22 -13.97 4.62 -6.53
C THR A 22 -13.88 3.85 -5.21
N ILE A 23 -14.37 4.44 -4.13
CA ILE A 23 -14.31 3.80 -2.81
C ILE A 23 -15.40 2.75 -2.72
N ALA A 24 -15.00 1.49 -2.45
CA ALA A 24 -15.92 0.39 -2.18
C ALA A 24 -16.12 0.22 -0.69
N ARG A 25 -15.07 0.40 0.10
CA ARG A 25 -15.10 0.22 1.54
C ARG A 25 -14.06 1.13 2.17
N HIS A 26 -14.47 1.88 3.20
CA HIS A 26 -13.61 2.87 3.83
C HIS A 26 -13.74 2.75 5.35
N LYS A 27 -12.60 2.52 6.00
CA LYS A 27 -12.54 2.50 7.46
C LYS A 27 -12.03 3.85 7.94
N ARG A 28 -12.84 4.54 8.73
CA ARG A 28 -12.41 5.78 9.36
C ARG A 28 -11.32 5.45 10.37
N ASN A 29 -10.21 6.18 10.31
CA ASN A 29 -9.18 6.02 11.32
C ASN A 29 -9.69 6.61 12.64
N PRO A 30 -9.67 5.84 13.76
CA PRO A 30 -10.21 6.31 15.03
C PRO A 30 -9.23 7.22 15.77
N ILE A 31 -8.68 8.18 15.09
CA ILE A 31 -7.62 9.04 15.61
C ILE A 31 -8.16 10.46 15.66
N SER A 32 -8.24 11.05 16.86
CA SER A 32 -8.69 12.42 17.03
C SER A 32 -7.68 13.44 16.53
N SER A 33 -6.39 13.07 16.48
CA SER A 33 -5.33 13.89 15.92
C SER A 33 -4.34 13.01 15.17
N TRP A 34 -4.07 13.36 13.93
CA TRP A 34 -3.13 12.64 13.09
C TRP A 34 -1.69 12.98 13.45
N ASN A 35 -0.85 11.96 13.68
CA ASN A 35 0.57 12.12 13.90
C ASN A 35 1.35 11.22 12.95
N PRO A 36 2.05 11.77 11.94
CA PRO A 36 2.77 10.97 10.95
C PRO A 36 3.94 10.17 11.53
N ARG A 37 4.37 10.47 12.75
CA ARG A 37 5.45 9.73 13.42
C ARG A 37 4.95 8.44 14.07
N ARG A 38 3.63 8.26 14.17
CA ARG A 38 3.03 7.08 14.80
C ARG A 38 2.53 6.06 13.78
N VAL A 39 3.26 5.91 12.70
CA VAL A 39 2.95 4.92 11.68
C VAL A 39 4.01 3.82 11.68
N GLN A 40 3.62 2.64 11.25
CA GLN A 40 4.52 1.50 11.11
C GLN A 40 4.14 0.68 9.92
N SER A 41 5.10 -0.09 9.42
CA SER A 41 4.82 -1.15 8.47
C SER A 41 4.52 -2.44 9.24
N TYR A 42 3.55 -3.21 8.76
CA TYR A 42 3.16 -4.48 9.36
C TYR A 42 3.18 -5.57 8.32
N TYR A 43 3.85 -6.68 8.65
CA TYR A 43 3.87 -7.88 7.82
C TYR A 43 2.99 -8.93 8.49
N ALA A 44 1.95 -9.37 7.78
CA ALA A 44 1.10 -10.45 8.27
C ALA A 44 1.90 -11.75 8.31
N GLN A 45 1.51 -12.67 9.20
CA GLN A 45 2.19 -13.95 9.34
C GLN A 45 2.21 -14.71 8.00
N SER A 46 1.15 -14.62 7.22
CA SER A 46 1.06 -15.28 5.92
C SER A 46 2.05 -14.72 4.88
N GLN A 47 2.62 -13.54 5.11
CA GLN A 47 3.62 -12.91 4.23
C GLN A 47 5.04 -13.27 4.62
N SER A 48 5.25 -13.96 5.75
CA SER A 48 6.59 -14.30 6.22
C SER A 48 7.21 -15.42 5.38
N ASP A 49 8.53 -15.54 5.45
CA ASP A 49 9.30 -16.62 4.85
C ASP A 49 9.17 -16.72 3.32
N SER A 50 9.14 -15.58 2.64
CA SER A 50 9.09 -15.51 1.17
C SER A 50 7.81 -16.12 0.58
N ARG A 51 6.75 -16.24 1.36
CA ARG A 51 5.48 -16.76 0.90
C ARG A 51 4.66 -15.68 0.19
N LEU A 52 3.91 -16.13 -0.82
CA LEU A 52 2.92 -15.30 -1.49
C LEU A 52 1.56 -15.57 -0.87
N VAL A 53 0.82 -14.51 -0.59
CA VAL A 53 -0.54 -14.63 -0.08
C VAL A 53 -1.50 -13.86 -0.98
N ASN A 54 -2.67 -14.46 -1.28
CA ASN A 54 -3.71 -13.79 -2.05
C ASN A 54 -4.23 -12.58 -1.26
N GLY A 55 -4.50 -11.48 -1.96
CA GLY A 55 -4.93 -10.25 -1.32
C GLY A 55 -6.23 -10.37 -0.52
N ARG A 56 -7.17 -11.22 -0.95
CA ARG A 56 -8.42 -11.41 -0.22
C ARG A 56 -8.18 -12.09 1.13
N LYS A 57 -7.25 -13.06 1.18
CA LYS A 57 -6.86 -13.71 2.42
C LYS A 57 -6.13 -12.71 3.33
N LEU A 58 -5.22 -11.93 2.77
CA LEU A 58 -4.49 -10.93 3.51
C LEU A 58 -5.43 -9.88 4.10
N TRP A 59 -6.42 -9.45 3.33
CA TRP A 59 -7.42 -8.49 3.80
C TRP A 59 -8.17 -9.02 5.03
N LYS A 60 -8.53 -10.30 5.03
CA LYS A 60 -9.18 -10.93 6.19
C LYS A 60 -8.28 -10.96 7.41
N GLU A 61 -6.98 -11.26 7.23
CA GLU A 61 -6.03 -11.24 8.33
C GLU A 61 -5.86 -9.85 8.94
N LEU A 62 -5.89 -8.82 8.10
CA LEU A 62 -5.68 -7.44 8.53
C LEU A 62 -6.94 -6.76 9.07
N ASP A 63 -8.09 -7.39 8.89
CA ASP A 63 -9.36 -6.82 9.34
C ASP A 63 -9.37 -6.64 10.86
N GLY A 64 -9.88 -5.50 11.30
CA GLY A 64 -9.89 -5.16 12.72
C GLY A 64 -8.60 -4.53 13.24
N MET A 65 -7.55 -4.48 12.43
CA MET A 65 -6.29 -3.82 12.79
C MET A 65 -6.33 -2.34 12.42
N ASN A 66 -5.34 -1.58 12.89
CA ASN A 66 -5.27 -0.12 12.69
C ASN A 66 -4.70 0.25 11.32
N ASN A 67 -5.29 -0.26 10.26
CA ASN A 67 -4.85 -0.01 8.89
C ASN A 67 -5.13 1.44 8.49
N LEU A 68 -4.13 2.08 7.90
CA LEU A 68 -4.29 3.45 7.41
C LEU A 68 -5.12 3.45 6.13
N ASN A 69 -5.91 4.51 5.97
CA ASN A 69 -6.87 4.65 4.87
C ASN A 69 -6.36 5.59 3.77
N ILE A 70 -7.20 5.82 2.76
CA ILE A 70 -6.83 6.64 1.61
C ILE A 70 -6.65 8.13 1.98
N GLU A 71 -7.27 8.60 3.04
CA GLU A 71 -7.05 9.98 3.49
C GLU A 71 -5.60 10.16 3.93
N VAL A 72 -5.05 9.18 4.65
CA VAL A 72 -3.65 9.18 5.07
C VAL A 72 -2.73 9.00 3.87
N PHE A 73 -3.10 8.12 2.93
CA PHE A 73 -2.39 7.94 1.67
C PHE A 73 -2.24 9.29 0.92
N ASN A 74 -3.33 10.02 0.77
CA ASN A 74 -3.31 11.32 0.12
C ASN A 74 -2.52 12.36 0.92
N TRP A 75 -2.58 12.28 2.25
CA TRP A 75 -1.81 13.17 3.11
C TRP A 75 -0.32 13.00 2.90
N PHE A 76 0.20 11.76 2.85
CA PHE A 76 1.61 11.51 2.58
C PHE A 76 2.01 11.98 1.18
N TRP A 77 1.13 11.79 0.20
CA TRP A 77 1.40 12.27 -1.15
C TRP A 77 1.57 13.78 -1.21
N SER A 78 0.78 14.51 -0.43
CA SER A 78 0.87 15.97 -0.33
C SER A 78 1.98 16.43 0.61
N ASN A 79 2.49 15.55 1.46
CA ASN A 79 3.52 15.84 2.47
C ASN A 79 4.65 14.81 2.39
N LYS A 80 5.29 14.75 1.23
CA LYS A 80 6.24 13.67 0.88
C LYS A 80 7.45 13.59 1.82
N LEU A 81 7.84 14.70 2.42
CA LEU A 81 8.97 14.73 3.36
C LEU A 81 8.67 13.96 4.65
N PHE A 82 7.42 13.72 4.96
CA PHE A 82 7.01 12.96 6.14
C PHE A 82 6.88 11.46 5.88
N PHE A 83 7.07 11.01 4.65
CA PHE A 83 7.04 9.58 4.34
C PHE A 83 8.14 8.89 5.14
N PRO A 84 7.82 7.86 5.96
CA PRO A 84 8.80 7.27 6.87
C PRO A 84 10.03 6.73 6.15
N LEU A 85 11.21 7.02 6.71
CA LEU A 85 12.47 6.55 6.12
C LEU A 85 12.54 5.03 6.07
N GLU A 86 11.99 4.34 7.06
CA GLU A 86 11.95 2.86 7.07
C GLU A 86 11.14 2.29 5.91
N TRP A 87 10.19 3.07 5.36
CA TRP A 87 9.41 2.66 4.20
C TRP A 87 10.15 2.93 2.88
N CYS A 88 11.29 3.62 2.95
CA CYS A 88 12.12 3.91 1.78
C CYS A 88 13.22 2.88 1.57
N GLU A 89 13.40 1.96 2.52
CA GLU A 89 14.44 0.94 2.45
C GLU A 89 14.11 -0.11 1.39
N ARG A 90 15.16 -0.62 0.77
CA ARG A 90 15.01 -1.72 -0.18
C ARG A 90 15.09 -3.03 0.59
N LYS A 91 14.31 -4.00 0.15
CA LYS A 91 14.29 -5.34 0.73
C LYS A 91 14.40 -6.35 -0.41
N ASN A 92 15.34 -7.28 -0.30
CA ASN A 92 15.58 -8.27 -1.35
C ASN A 92 15.87 -7.62 -2.72
N GLY A 93 16.56 -6.47 -2.72
CA GLY A 93 16.91 -5.75 -3.94
C GLY A 93 15.76 -5.01 -4.60
N LYS A 94 14.60 -4.93 -3.97
CA LYS A 94 13.39 -4.32 -4.51
C LYS A 94 12.87 -3.22 -3.59
N PRO A 95 12.12 -2.24 -4.11
CA PRO A 95 11.41 -1.31 -3.25
C PRO A 95 10.41 -2.02 -2.34
N VAL A 96 10.13 -1.42 -1.19
CA VAL A 96 9.04 -1.85 -0.33
C VAL A 96 7.79 -1.09 -0.75
N PHE A 97 6.71 -1.81 -1.04
CA PHE A 97 5.42 -1.23 -1.44
C PHE A 97 4.50 -1.26 -0.23
N VAL A 98 4.20 -0.10 0.33
CA VAL A 98 3.40 0.01 1.55
C VAL A 98 1.94 0.21 1.18
N PHE A 99 1.06 -0.69 1.62
CA PHE A 99 -0.35 -0.73 1.25
C PHE A 99 -1.24 -0.13 2.33
N PHE A 100 -2.24 0.64 1.90
CA PHE A 100 -3.16 1.35 2.79
C PHE A 100 -4.50 0.62 2.81
N TRP A 101 -4.58 -0.43 3.62
CA TRP A 101 -5.70 -1.37 3.67
C TRP A 101 -6.97 -0.81 4.33
N GLY A 102 -6.90 0.39 4.91
CA GLY A 102 -8.07 1.03 5.50
C GLY A 102 -9.14 1.43 4.50
N THR A 103 -8.82 1.43 3.21
CA THR A 103 -9.78 1.72 2.13
C THR A 103 -9.61 0.69 1.03
N ILE A 104 -10.70 0.08 0.61
CA ILE A 104 -10.75 -0.78 -0.57
C ILE A 104 -11.43 0.00 -1.69
N LEU A 105 -10.80 0.02 -2.84
CA LEU A 105 -11.28 0.77 -4.01
C LEU A 105 -11.71 -0.18 -5.12
N LEU A 106 -12.44 0.34 -6.07
CA LEU A 106 -12.81 -0.39 -7.29
C LEU A 106 -12.19 0.32 -8.48
N THR A 107 -11.65 -0.48 -9.39
CA THR A 107 -11.20 0.01 -10.70
C THR A 107 -12.40 0.38 -11.56
N GLY A 108 -12.15 1.01 -12.72
CA GLY A 108 -13.22 1.38 -13.64
C GLY A 108 -14.04 0.18 -14.13
N ASP A 109 -13.44 -1.02 -14.18
CA ASP A 109 -14.13 -2.27 -14.54
C ASP A 109 -14.62 -3.05 -13.32
N GLY A 110 -14.67 -2.42 -12.14
CA GLY A 110 -15.31 -3.00 -10.95
C GLY A 110 -14.47 -3.98 -10.15
N LYS A 111 -13.17 -4.02 -10.35
CA LYS A 111 -12.29 -4.94 -9.63
C LYS A 111 -11.79 -4.30 -8.34
N PRO A 112 -11.84 -5.02 -7.19
CA PRO A 112 -11.34 -4.47 -5.94
C PRO A 112 -9.82 -4.38 -5.93
N CYS A 113 -9.32 -3.28 -5.37
CA CYS A 113 -7.89 -2.99 -5.29
C CYS A 113 -7.54 -2.22 -4.03
N VAL A 114 -6.26 -2.17 -3.71
CA VAL A 114 -5.72 -1.43 -2.57
C VAL A 114 -4.57 -0.55 -3.05
N VAL A 115 -4.54 0.70 -2.58
CA VAL A 115 -3.49 1.65 -2.98
C VAL A 115 -2.21 1.44 -2.20
N CYS A 116 -1.10 1.77 -2.83
CA CYS A 116 0.22 1.66 -2.21
C CYS A 116 1.12 2.83 -2.59
N MET A 117 2.18 2.99 -1.82
CA MET A 117 3.18 4.03 -2.03
C MET A 117 4.56 3.43 -1.83
N TRP A 118 5.54 3.90 -2.59
CA TRP A 118 6.92 3.42 -2.50
C TRP A 118 7.88 4.49 -2.99
N ARG A 119 9.15 4.36 -2.62
CA ARG A 119 10.20 5.25 -3.11
C ARG A 119 11.07 4.49 -4.12
N GLU A 120 11.28 5.10 -5.27
CA GLU A 120 12.12 4.57 -6.33
C GLU A 120 12.89 5.72 -6.97
N ASN A 121 14.20 5.55 -7.14
CA ASN A 121 15.07 6.59 -7.73
C ASN A 121 14.92 7.96 -7.04
N ASN A 122 14.85 7.96 -5.71
CA ASN A 122 14.65 9.15 -4.88
C ASN A 122 13.34 9.89 -5.10
N GLU A 123 12.39 9.24 -5.77
CA GLU A 123 11.05 9.80 -5.97
C GLU A 123 10.00 8.97 -5.26
N LEU A 124 9.05 9.63 -4.61
CA LEU A 124 7.89 8.97 -4.05
C LEU A 124 6.92 8.68 -5.20
N ARG A 125 6.48 7.44 -5.29
CA ARG A 125 5.54 6.98 -6.31
C ARG A 125 4.31 6.37 -5.64
N ARG A 126 3.21 6.31 -6.36
CA ARG A 126 1.96 5.72 -5.86
C ARG A 126 1.29 4.89 -6.95
N GLY A 127 0.57 3.87 -6.50
CA GLY A 127 -0.14 2.97 -7.40
C GLY A 127 -1.17 2.15 -6.65
N TYR A 128 -1.61 1.07 -7.28
CA TYR A 128 -2.52 0.12 -6.64
C TYR A 128 -2.25 -1.28 -7.14
N ARG A 129 -2.70 -2.25 -6.36
CA ARG A 129 -2.65 -3.67 -6.74
C ARG A 129 -4.03 -4.27 -6.56
N LEU A 130 -4.43 -5.15 -7.50
CA LEU A 130 -5.71 -5.84 -7.40
C LEU A 130 -5.71 -6.80 -6.21
N LEU A 131 -6.85 -6.93 -5.53
CA LEU A 131 -6.99 -7.86 -4.42
C LEU A 131 -6.74 -9.31 -4.83
N ASP A 132 -7.09 -9.66 -6.06
CA ASP A 132 -6.89 -11.03 -6.56
C ASP A 132 -5.44 -11.34 -6.92
N SER A 133 -4.53 -10.37 -6.75
CA SER A 133 -3.10 -10.58 -6.93
C SER A 133 -2.46 -11.15 -5.67
N MET A 134 -1.20 -11.57 -5.81
CA MET A 134 -0.41 -12.11 -4.71
C MET A 134 0.42 -11.01 -4.05
N PHE A 135 0.50 -11.05 -2.74
CA PHE A 135 1.27 -10.10 -1.93
C PHE A 135 2.41 -10.85 -1.25
N ASP A 136 3.61 -10.31 -1.36
CA ASP A 136 4.83 -10.92 -0.84
C ASP A 136 5.39 -10.19 0.38
N ALA A 137 6.60 -10.58 0.79
CA ALA A 137 7.29 -9.98 1.93
C ALA A 137 7.80 -8.55 1.66
N ASN A 138 7.62 -8.02 0.44
CA ASN A 138 7.91 -6.62 0.12
C ASN A 138 6.65 -5.74 0.12
N SER A 139 5.54 -6.27 0.59
CA SER A 139 4.22 -5.61 0.52
C SER A 139 3.59 -5.48 1.92
N PRO A 140 4.21 -4.71 2.83
CA PRO A 140 3.64 -4.53 4.17
C PRO A 140 2.40 -3.65 4.15
N ALA A 141 1.62 -3.74 5.23
CA ALA A 141 0.49 -2.85 5.47
C ALA A 141 0.94 -1.62 6.25
N ALA A 142 0.44 -0.45 5.86
CA ALA A 142 0.63 0.77 6.62
C ALA A 142 -0.36 0.79 7.77
N GLN A 143 0.14 0.91 9.01
CA GLN A 143 -0.68 0.89 10.20
C GLN A 143 -0.30 2.04 11.14
N TYR A 144 -1.24 2.39 12.00
CA TYR A 144 -1.05 3.41 13.02
C TYR A 144 -0.72 2.76 14.36
N THR A 145 0.26 3.33 15.09
CA THR A 145 0.59 2.89 16.46
C THR A 145 0.06 3.90 17.46
N PHE A 146 -0.50 3.40 18.55
CA PHE A 146 -0.96 4.25 19.66
C PHE A 146 0.10 4.44 20.73
#